data_240a327387c63ab92777ca28a44dbf7a
#
_entry.id   240a327387c63ab92777ca28a44dbf7a
#
_cell.length_a   1.000
_cell.length_b   1.000
_cell.length_c   1.000
_cell.angle_alpha   90.00
_cell.angle_beta   90.00
_cell.angle_gamma   90.00
#
_symmetry.space_group_name_H-M   'P 1'
#
loop_
_entity.id
_entity.type
_entity.pdbx_description
1 polymer ?
#
loop_
_entity_poly.entity_id
_entity_poly.type
_entity_poly.pdbx_seq_one_letter_code
_entity_poly.pdbx_strand_id
1 'polypeptide(L)'
;MTIRVLLADDQALLRATFRILIDSCDDLEVVAEAADGAEAVELTRTHQPDVVVMDIRMPGMDGLTATAAICGDPELAATHVLILTTFEIDEYVAKAVRAGAGGFLGKDVSTDELLAGIRIVASGDALLSPVATRALISRFLITSDPDAPLAPPEQLAALTTREREVMALAA
;
A
#
# COMPACT_ATOMS: atom_id res chain seq x y z
N MET A 1 12.09 6.94 -18.66
CA MET A 1 10.66 6.92 -18.34
C MET A 1 10.47 7.36 -16.90
N THR A 2 9.58 8.30 -16.67
CA THR A 2 9.42 8.89 -15.35
C THR A 2 8.26 8.23 -14.62
N ILE A 3 8.49 7.82 -13.37
CA ILE A 3 7.44 7.29 -12.51
C ILE A 3 6.68 8.46 -11.91
N ARG A 4 5.38 8.49 -12.13
CA ARG A 4 4.49 9.57 -11.66
C ARG A 4 3.91 9.19 -10.31
N VAL A 5 4.09 10.07 -9.32
CA VAL A 5 3.75 9.80 -7.92
C VAL A 5 2.70 10.79 -7.42
N LEU A 6 1.70 10.30 -6.74
CA LEU A 6 0.76 11.11 -5.98
C LEU A 6 1.05 10.93 -4.49
N LEU A 7 1.14 12.02 -3.75
CA LEU A 7 1.34 12.00 -2.30
C LEU A 7 0.03 12.28 -1.59
N ALA A 8 -0.38 11.39 -0.69
CA ALA A 8 -1.58 11.57 0.11
C ALA A 8 -1.23 11.50 1.60
N ASP A 9 -1.25 12.64 2.27
CA ASP A 9 -0.90 12.78 3.68
C ASP A 9 -1.51 14.09 4.18
N ASP A 10 -2.15 14.06 5.34
CA ASP A 10 -2.76 15.26 5.92
C ASP A 10 -1.76 16.21 6.54
N GLN A 11 -0.51 15.79 6.75
CA GLN A 11 0.56 16.61 7.28
C GLN A 11 1.27 17.35 6.15
N ALA A 12 0.93 18.63 5.97
CA ALA A 12 1.44 19.42 4.86
C ALA A 12 2.97 19.52 4.83
N LEU A 13 3.60 19.65 6.01
CA LEU A 13 5.06 19.76 6.10
C LEU A 13 5.74 18.46 5.66
N LEU A 14 5.23 17.33 6.11
CA LEU A 14 5.77 16.02 5.74
C LEU A 14 5.60 15.76 4.25
N ARG A 15 4.43 16.12 3.72
CA ARG A 15 4.13 15.99 2.29
C ARG A 15 5.10 16.82 1.46
N ALA A 16 5.38 18.05 1.89
CA ALA A 16 6.34 18.93 1.22
C ALA A 16 7.75 18.33 1.23
N THR A 17 8.16 17.73 2.34
CA THR A 17 9.46 17.08 2.48
C THR A 17 9.58 15.90 1.49
N PHE A 18 8.58 15.04 1.46
CA PHE A 18 8.58 13.92 0.53
C PHE A 18 8.58 14.37 -0.92
N ARG A 19 7.85 15.44 -1.22
CA ARG A 19 7.85 15.99 -2.57
C ARG A 19 9.25 16.40 -3.02
N ILE A 20 9.97 17.11 -2.17
CA ILE A 20 11.35 17.54 -2.46
C ILE A 20 12.23 16.31 -2.72
N LEU A 21 12.14 15.29 -1.87
CA LEU A 21 12.94 14.08 -1.99
C LEU A 21 12.66 13.33 -3.30
N ILE A 22 11.39 13.18 -3.63
CA ILE A 22 10.97 12.45 -4.82
C ILE A 22 11.36 13.23 -6.08
N ASP A 23 11.08 14.53 -6.11
CA ASP A 23 11.39 15.37 -7.26
C ASP A 23 12.90 15.55 -7.48
N SER A 24 13.73 15.25 -6.49
CA SER A 24 15.18 15.29 -6.66
C SER A 24 15.71 14.13 -7.51
N CYS A 25 14.89 13.12 -7.77
CA CYS A 25 15.26 11.97 -8.59
C CYS A 25 14.82 12.20 -10.05
N ASP A 26 15.71 11.90 -11.00
CA ASP A 26 15.41 12.11 -12.41
C ASP A 26 14.32 11.18 -12.94
N ASP A 27 14.15 10.02 -12.29
CA ASP A 27 13.19 9.00 -12.72
C ASP A 27 11.85 9.06 -11.97
N LEU A 28 11.68 10.04 -11.09
CA LEU A 28 10.46 10.19 -10.28
C LEU A 28 9.95 11.63 -10.36
N GLU A 29 8.63 11.80 -10.35
CA GLU A 29 8.03 13.13 -10.22
C GLU A 29 6.73 13.07 -9.45
N VAL A 30 6.47 14.08 -8.62
CA VAL A 30 5.20 14.22 -7.92
C VAL A 30 4.23 14.99 -8.82
N VAL A 31 3.13 14.35 -9.18
CA VAL A 31 2.14 14.95 -10.09
C VAL A 31 0.96 15.57 -9.35
N ALA A 32 0.72 15.16 -8.10
CA ALA A 32 -0.38 15.70 -7.30
C ALA A 32 -0.16 15.41 -5.82
N GLU A 33 -0.83 16.21 -4.97
CA GLU A 33 -0.83 16.03 -3.53
C GLU A 33 -2.25 16.06 -3.02
N ALA A 34 -2.56 15.19 -2.05
CA ALA A 34 -3.88 15.10 -1.42
C ALA A 34 -3.72 15.19 0.09
N ALA A 35 -4.66 15.83 0.74
CA ALA A 35 -4.67 15.99 2.20
C ALA A 35 -5.64 15.02 2.89
N ASP A 36 -6.46 14.31 2.14
CA ASP A 36 -7.37 13.29 2.67
C ASP A 36 -7.62 12.19 1.62
N GLY A 37 -8.33 11.15 2.05
CA GLY A 37 -8.56 10.00 1.19
C GLY A 37 -9.47 10.28 0.01
N ALA A 38 -10.49 11.10 0.20
CA ALA A 38 -11.42 11.43 -0.88
C ALA A 38 -10.70 12.21 -1.99
N GLU A 39 -9.87 13.18 -1.61
CA GLU A 39 -9.06 13.93 -2.56
C GLU A 39 -8.05 13.03 -3.26
N ALA A 40 -7.46 12.08 -2.52
CA ALA A 40 -6.52 11.12 -3.10
C ALA A 40 -7.19 10.30 -4.19
N VAL A 41 -8.39 9.80 -3.97
CA VAL A 41 -9.13 9.02 -4.96
C VAL A 41 -9.44 9.89 -6.19
N GLU A 42 -9.94 11.09 -5.97
CA GLU A 42 -10.30 12.01 -7.06
C GLU A 42 -9.10 12.37 -7.91
N LEU A 43 -7.99 12.76 -7.28
CA LEU A 43 -6.76 13.13 -8.00
C LEU A 43 -6.11 11.93 -8.69
N THR A 44 -6.26 10.75 -8.12
CA THR A 44 -5.78 9.53 -8.76
C THR A 44 -6.54 9.27 -10.07
N ARG A 45 -7.84 9.46 -10.08
CA ARG A 45 -8.65 9.34 -11.29
C ARG A 45 -8.27 10.37 -12.34
N THR A 46 -7.99 11.59 -11.90
CA THR A 46 -7.64 12.69 -12.80
C THR A 46 -6.25 12.52 -13.41
N HIS A 47 -5.26 12.19 -12.59
CA HIS A 47 -3.85 12.15 -13.01
C HIS A 47 -3.35 10.77 -13.41
N GLN A 48 -4.00 9.72 -12.94
CA GLN A 48 -3.61 8.32 -13.18
C GLN A 48 -2.11 8.12 -12.92
N PRO A 49 -1.65 8.36 -11.68
CA PRO A 49 -0.23 8.18 -11.34
C PRO A 49 0.16 6.70 -11.37
N ASP A 50 1.44 6.44 -11.45
CA ASP A 50 1.95 5.07 -11.37
C ASP A 50 1.92 4.56 -9.94
N VAL A 51 2.20 5.43 -8.97
CA VAL A 51 2.22 5.09 -7.55
C VAL A 51 1.52 6.16 -6.74
N VAL A 52 0.67 5.73 -5.81
CA VAL A 52 0.12 6.61 -4.77
C VAL A 52 0.82 6.27 -3.46
N VAL A 53 1.52 7.22 -2.88
CA VAL A 53 2.10 7.09 -1.53
C VAL A 53 1.04 7.56 -0.57
N MET A 54 0.47 6.63 0.21
CA MET A 54 -0.76 6.85 0.96
C MET A 54 -0.55 6.71 2.46
N ASP A 55 -0.87 7.73 3.23
CA ASP A 55 -0.97 7.61 4.67
C ASP A 55 -2.31 6.98 5.04
N ILE A 56 -2.36 6.30 6.18
CA ILE A 56 -3.59 5.65 6.64
C ILE A 56 -4.50 6.66 7.33
N ARG A 57 -3.97 7.40 8.31
CA ARG A 57 -4.78 8.30 9.12
C ARG A 57 -4.90 9.67 8.47
N MET A 58 -6.05 9.91 7.88
CA MET A 58 -6.40 11.19 7.29
C MET A 58 -7.85 11.53 7.65
N PRO A 59 -8.20 12.83 7.74
CA PRO A 59 -9.57 13.21 8.07
C PRO A 59 -10.56 12.77 7.00
N GLY A 60 -11.79 12.49 7.41
CA GLY A 60 -12.82 12.02 6.51
C GLY A 60 -12.54 10.59 6.05
N MET A 61 -12.27 10.40 4.76
CA MET A 61 -11.93 9.09 4.23
C MET A 61 -10.47 8.77 4.57
N ASP A 62 -10.22 7.66 5.26
CA ASP A 62 -8.86 7.23 5.59
C ASP A 62 -8.15 6.58 4.39
N GLY A 63 -6.85 6.33 4.56
CA GLY A 63 -6.03 5.78 3.47
C GLY A 63 -6.38 4.35 3.11
N LEU A 64 -6.88 3.56 4.05
CA LEU A 64 -7.29 2.17 3.75
C LEU A 64 -8.52 2.15 2.86
N THR A 65 -9.50 2.99 3.18
CA THR A 65 -10.71 3.14 2.36
C THR A 65 -10.37 3.67 0.98
N ALA A 66 -9.50 4.68 0.91
CA ALA A 66 -9.05 5.23 -0.37
C ALA A 66 -8.30 4.18 -1.20
N THR A 67 -7.45 3.38 -0.57
CA THR A 67 -6.73 2.29 -1.24
C THR A 67 -7.69 1.29 -1.85
N ALA A 68 -8.71 0.87 -1.10
CA ALA A 68 -9.72 -0.05 -1.61
C ALA A 68 -10.46 0.53 -2.82
N ALA A 69 -10.78 1.82 -2.78
CA ALA A 69 -11.46 2.50 -3.88
C ALA A 69 -10.56 2.56 -5.12
N ILE A 70 -9.29 2.87 -4.95
CA ILE A 70 -8.33 2.96 -6.06
C ILE A 70 -8.06 1.58 -6.65
N CYS A 71 -7.74 0.62 -5.80
CA CYS A 71 -7.38 -0.73 -6.27
C CYS A 71 -8.57 -1.50 -6.81
N GLY A 72 -9.78 -1.15 -6.41
CA GLY A 72 -11.01 -1.75 -6.90
C GLY A 72 -11.53 -1.14 -8.19
N ASP A 73 -10.94 -0.05 -8.66
CA ASP A 73 -11.39 0.63 -9.87
C ASP A 73 -10.66 0.07 -11.10
N PRO A 74 -11.37 -0.59 -12.03
CA PRO A 74 -10.72 -1.15 -13.22
C PRO A 74 -10.00 -0.12 -14.09
N GLU A 75 -10.44 1.13 -14.05
CA GLU A 75 -9.80 2.20 -14.82
C GLU A 75 -8.44 2.60 -14.23
N LEU A 76 -8.18 2.22 -12.99
CA LEU A 76 -6.94 2.51 -12.28
C LEU A 76 -6.06 1.26 -12.09
N ALA A 77 -6.22 0.28 -12.96
CA ALA A 77 -5.49 -1.00 -12.84
C ALA A 77 -3.97 -0.83 -12.90
N ALA A 78 -3.48 0.22 -13.55
CA ALA A 78 -2.05 0.48 -13.66
C ALA A 78 -1.48 1.28 -12.48
N THR A 79 -2.35 1.79 -11.60
CA THR A 79 -1.94 2.55 -10.43
C THR A 79 -1.72 1.60 -9.26
N HIS A 80 -0.58 1.72 -8.59
CA HIS A 80 -0.23 0.92 -7.42
C HIS A 80 -0.21 1.82 -6.18
N VAL A 81 -0.58 1.27 -5.03
CA VAL A 81 -0.60 2.03 -3.77
C VAL A 81 0.51 1.52 -2.86
N LEU A 82 1.33 2.44 -2.37
CA LEU A 82 2.33 2.19 -1.34
C LEU A 82 1.86 2.89 -0.07
N ILE A 83 1.51 2.11 0.94
CA ILE A 83 1.14 2.67 2.24
C ILE A 83 2.40 3.13 2.95
N LEU A 84 2.41 4.37 3.42
CA LEU A 84 3.51 4.95 4.19
C LEU A 84 2.91 5.57 5.44
N THR A 85 3.11 4.94 6.60
CA THR A 85 2.42 5.34 7.83
C THR A 85 3.31 5.22 9.05
N THR A 86 2.96 5.97 10.11
CA THR A 86 3.62 5.83 11.41
C THR A 86 3.11 4.63 12.19
N PHE A 87 2.04 3.96 11.70
CA PHE A 87 1.37 2.88 12.43
C PHE A 87 1.46 1.57 11.66
N GLU A 88 2.46 0.77 12.00
CA GLU A 88 2.60 -0.58 11.43
C GLU A 88 1.93 -1.60 12.34
N ILE A 89 0.63 -1.40 12.60
CA ILE A 89 -0.17 -2.30 13.44
C ILE A 89 -0.66 -3.47 12.57
N ASP A 90 -0.63 -4.68 13.11
CA ASP A 90 -1.04 -5.91 12.42
C ASP A 90 -2.34 -5.76 11.65
N GLU A 91 -3.33 -5.14 12.29
CA GLU A 91 -4.64 -4.94 11.70
C GLU A 91 -4.59 -4.06 10.45
N TYR A 92 -3.80 -2.99 10.50
CA TYR A 92 -3.66 -2.08 9.36
C TYR A 92 -2.93 -2.75 8.19
N VAL A 93 -1.91 -3.53 8.50
CA VAL A 93 -1.17 -4.27 7.46
C VAL A 93 -2.11 -5.23 6.74
N ALA A 94 -2.87 -6.02 7.50
CA ALA A 94 -3.80 -6.98 6.92
C ALA A 94 -4.87 -6.29 6.07
N LYS A 95 -5.43 -5.19 6.57
CA LYS A 95 -6.43 -4.42 5.83
C LYS A 95 -5.86 -3.81 4.56
N ALA A 96 -4.65 -3.29 4.61
CA ALA A 96 -3.99 -2.69 3.45
C ALA A 96 -3.77 -3.73 2.35
N VAL A 97 -3.30 -4.90 2.72
CA VAL A 97 -3.08 -6.00 1.76
C VAL A 97 -4.40 -6.44 1.14
N ARG A 98 -5.46 -6.58 1.95
CA ARG A 98 -6.79 -6.94 1.45
C ARG A 98 -7.37 -5.88 0.53
N ALA A 99 -7.06 -4.62 0.80
CA ALA A 99 -7.52 -3.51 -0.04
C ALA A 99 -6.79 -3.46 -1.39
N GLY A 100 -5.69 -4.18 -1.53
CA GLY A 100 -4.95 -4.28 -2.77
C GLY A 100 -3.65 -3.48 -2.79
N ALA A 101 -3.19 -2.96 -1.64
CA ALA A 101 -1.94 -2.21 -1.59
C ALA A 101 -0.78 -3.04 -2.11
N GLY A 102 0.08 -2.43 -2.91
CA GLY A 102 1.27 -3.08 -3.45
C GLY A 102 2.45 -3.05 -2.49
N GLY A 103 2.42 -2.17 -1.49
CA GLY A 103 3.49 -2.08 -0.51
C GLY A 103 3.05 -1.43 0.79
N PHE A 104 3.83 -1.66 1.85
CA PHE A 104 3.56 -1.12 3.16
C PHE A 104 4.88 -0.82 3.86
N LEU A 105 5.13 0.46 4.14
CA LEU A 105 6.34 0.92 4.82
C LEU A 105 6.00 1.81 6.00
N GLY A 106 6.87 1.83 7.02
CA GLY A 106 6.79 2.80 8.09
C GLY A 106 7.42 4.12 7.68
N LYS A 107 6.94 5.23 8.24
CA LYS A 107 7.49 6.57 7.96
C LYS A 107 8.91 6.74 8.53
N ASP A 108 9.40 5.81 9.31
CA ASP A 108 10.75 5.80 9.87
C ASP A 108 11.80 5.21 8.92
N VAL A 109 11.40 4.72 7.75
CA VAL A 109 12.36 4.22 6.77
C VAL A 109 13.28 5.33 6.28
N SER A 110 14.46 4.96 5.82
CA SER A 110 15.40 5.92 5.25
C SER A 110 14.86 6.48 3.92
N THR A 111 15.42 7.61 3.52
CA THR A 111 15.09 8.21 2.21
C THR A 111 15.33 7.22 1.08
N ASP A 112 16.46 6.53 1.11
CA ASP A 112 16.81 5.56 0.07
C ASP A 112 15.82 4.40 0.02
N GLU A 113 15.36 3.93 1.17
CA GLU A 113 14.36 2.86 1.25
C GLU A 113 13.01 3.30 0.70
N LEU A 114 12.61 4.54 0.97
CA LEU A 114 11.38 5.09 0.43
C LEU A 114 11.44 5.18 -1.10
N LEU A 115 12.52 5.75 -1.63
CA LEU A 115 12.68 5.91 -3.07
C LEU A 115 12.76 4.55 -3.78
N ALA A 116 13.51 3.61 -3.20
CA ALA A 116 13.58 2.26 -3.73
C ALA A 116 12.21 1.57 -3.68
N GLY A 117 11.46 1.79 -2.59
CA GLY A 117 10.13 1.24 -2.44
C GLY A 117 9.15 1.72 -3.49
N ILE A 118 9.19 3.01 -3.80
CA ILE A 118 8.35 3.57 -4.86
C ILE A 118 8.65 2.90 -6.20
N ARG A 119 9.93 2.71 -6.52
CA ARG A 119 10.34 2.04 -7.76
C ARG A 119 9.89 0.59 -7.83
N ILE A 120 10.02 -0.13 -6.71
CA ILE A 120 9.58 -1.54 -6.62
C ILE A 120 8.08 -1.65 -6.83
N VAL A 121 7.31 -0.84 -6.15
CA VAL A 121 5.85 -0.86 -6.25
C VAL A 121 5.40 -0.44 -7.64
N ALA A 122 6.07 0.55 -8.24
CA ALA A 122 5.76 1.01 -9.59
C ALA A 122 5.94 -0.11 -10.63
N SER A 123 6.87 -1.03 -10.39
CA SER A 123 7.09 -2.15 -11.31
C SER A 123 6.06 -3.27 -11.16
N GLY A 124 5.14 -3.14 -10.20
CA GLY A 124 4.13 -4.16 -9.91
C GLY A 124 4.55 -5.19 -8.88
N ASP A 125 5.74 -5.08 -8.34
CA ASP A 125 6.21 -5.99 -7.29
C ASP A 125 5.66 -5.58 -5.94
N ALA A 126 5.46 -6.57 -5.08
CA ALA A 126 4.99 -6.33 -3.72
C ALA A 126 6.16 -5.98 -2.81
N LEU A 127 5.93 -5.08 -1.86
CA LEU A 127 6.94 -4.66 -0.90
C LEU A 127 6.33 -4.53 0.49
N LEU A 128 6.83 -5.32 1.44
CA LEU A 128 6.45 -5.19 2.84
C LEU A 128 7.71 -5.01 3.68
N SER A 129 7.66 -4.07 4.64
CA SER A 129 8.74 -3.94 5.62
C SER A 129 8.84 -5.22 6.45
N PRO A 130 9.98 -5.49 7.10
CA PRO A 130 10.09 -6.65 8.00
C PRO A 130 9.03 -6.64 9.10
N VAL A 131 8.70 -5.48 9.66
CA VAL A 131 7.65 -5.35 10.68
C VAL A 131 6.29 -5.71 10.07
N ALA A 132 5.97 -5.16 8.90
CA ALA A 132 4.71 -5.44 8.22
C ALA A 132 4.60 -6.92 7.83
N THR A 133 5.69 -7.52 7.38
CA THR A 133 5.70 -8.94 7.04
C THR A 133 5.41 -9.80 8.26
N ARG A 134 6.05 -9.51 9.39
CA ARG A 134 5.79 -10.23 10.64
C ARG A 134 4.35 -10.05 11.11
N ALA A 135 3.83 -8.82 10.99
CA ALA A 135 2.45 -8.53 11.36
C ALA A 135 1.46 -9.35 10.53
N LEU A 136 1.71 -9.44 9.23
CA LEU A 136 0.85 -10.22 8.34
C LEU A 136 0.91 -11.71 8.65
N ILE A 137 2.10 -12.24 8.92
CA ILE A 137 2.29 -13.65 9.30
C ILE A 137 1.58 -13.94 10.62
N SER A 138 1.71 -13.07 11.62
CA SER A 138 1.02 -13.22 12.90
C SER A 138 -0.49 -13.26 12.71
N ARG A 139 -1.03 -12.38 11.91
CA ARG A 139 -2.47 -12.36 11.60
C ARG A 139 -2.91 -13.65 10.92
N PHE A 140 -2.12 -14.12 9.97
CA PHE A 140 -2.40 -15.36 9.28
C PHE A 140 -2.41 -16.55 10.25
N LEU A 141 -1.43 -16.63 11.16
CA LEU A 141 -1.37 -17.72 12.13
C LEU A 141 -2.56 -17.70 13.10
N ILE A 142 -3.01 -16.50 13.50
CA ILE A 142 -4.21 -16.36 14.34
C ILE A 142 -5.44 -16.88 13.63
N THR A 143 -5.61 -16.52 12.36
CA THR A 143 -6.77 -16.98 11.57
C THR A 143 -6.68 -18.46 11.20
N SER A 144 -5.51 -19.06 11.31
CA SER A 144 -5.28 -20.48 11.04
C SER A 144 -5.27 -21.31 12.32
N ASP A 145 -5.87 -20.81 13.41
CA ASP A 145 -5.98 -21.52 14.67
C ASP A 145 -6.59 -22.90 14.44
N PRO A 146 -5.98 -23.96 14.97
CA PRO A 146 -6.53 -25.32 14.83
C PRO A 146 -7.92 -25.49 15.40
N ASP A 147 -8.29 -24.65 16.38
CA ASP A 147 -9.61 -24.69 16.99
C ASP A 147 -10.64 -23.88 16.20
N ALA A 148 -10.22 -23.10 15.22
CA ALA A 148 -11.12 -22.38 14.34
C ALA A 148 -11.70 -23.34 13.31
N PRO A 149 -12.93 -23.08 12.83
CA PRO A 149 -13.45 -23.88 11.73
C PRO A 149 -12.47 -23.87 10.57
N LEU A 150 -12.15 -25.04 10.07
CA LEU A 150 -11.27 -25.15 8.92
C LEU A 150 -11.90 -24.45 7.73
N ALA A 151 -11.11 -23.65 7.03
CA ALA A 151 -11.56 -23.07 5.78
C ALA A 151 -11.91 -24.20 4.82
N PRO A 152 -13.08 -24.17 4.15
CA PRO A 152 -13.39 -25.16 3.15
C PRO A 152 -12.31 -25.19 2.06
N PRO A 153 -12.08 -26.35 1.43
CA PRO A 153 -11.12 -26.40 0.34
C PRO A 153 -11.39 -25.39 -0.77
N GLU A 154 -12.65 -25.05 -0.98
CA GLU A 154 -13.04 -24.04 -1.95
C GLU A 154 -12.48 -22.66 -1.60
N GLN A 155 -12.43 -22.31 -0.32
CA GLN A 155 -11.84 -21.03 0.10
C GLN A 155 -10.33 -21.00 -0.16
N LEU A 156 -9.66 -22.11 0.09
CA LEU A 156 -8.25 -22.22 -0.23
C LEU A 156 -8.01 -22.13 -1.74
N ALA A 157 -8.87 -22.76 -2.51
CA ALA A 157 -8.79 -22.72 -3.97
C ALA A 157 -9.13 -21.34 -4.52
N ALA A 158 -9.98 -20.59 -3.82
CA ALA A 158 -10.38 -19.25 -4.23
C ALA A 158 -9.31 -18.20 -3.94
N LEU A 159 -8.31 -18.49 -3.12
CA LEU A 159 -7.18 -17.61 -2.91
C LEU A 159 -6.41 -17.45 -4.22
N THR A 160 -5.85 -16.28 -4.44
CA THR A 160 -5.03 -16.08 -5.61
C THR A 160 -3.86 -17.06 -5.61
N THR A 161 -3.29 -17.32 -6.76
CA THR A 161 -2.11 -18.17 -6.84
C THR A 161 -1.02 -17.66 -5.90
N ARG A 162 -0.83 -16.35 -5.83
CA ARG A 162 0.14 -15.73 -4.93
C ARG A 162 -0.17 -16.03 -3.47
N GLU A 163 -1.43 -15.89 -3.07
CA GLU A 163 -1.86 -16.20 -1.71
C GLU A 163 -1.68 -17.67 -1.39
N ARG A 164 -1.96 -18.54 -2.33
CA ARG A 164 -1.75 -19.97 -2.15
C ARG A 164 -0.27 -20.31 -2.01
N GLU A 165 0.59 -19.63 -2.75
CA GLU A 165 2.03 -19.80 -2.60
C GLU A 165 2.49 -19.41 -1.21
N VAL A 166 2.00 -18.30 -0.68
CA VAL A 166 2.30 -17.88 0.68
C VAL A 166 1.83 -18.93 1.67
N MET A 167 0.62 -19.44 1.51
CA MET A 167 0.08 -20.47 2.39
C MET A 167 0.87 -21.78 2.28
N ALA A 168 1.27 -22.17 1.10
CA ALA A 168 2.08 -23.36 0.89
C ALA A 168 3.43 -23.23 1.58
N LEU A 169 4.03 -22.06 1.54
CA LEU A 169 5.29 -21.78 2.24
C LEU A 169 5.10 -21.77 3.75
N ALA A 170 3.94 -21.35 4.22
CA ALA A 170 3.60 -21.30 5.64
C ALA A 170 3.18 -22.68 6.18
N ALA A 171 2.77 -23.55 5.30
CA ALA A 171 2.40 -24.90 5.67
C ALA A 171 3.64 -25.78 5.80
#